data_b29f6074456bd15f3013e5c7e08324ec
#
_entry.id   b29f6074456bd15f3013e5c7e08324ec
#
_cell.length_a   1.000
_cell.length_b   1.000
_cell.length_c   1.000
_cell.angle_alpha   90.00
_cell.angle_beta   90.00
_cell.angle_gamma   90.00
#
_symmetry.space_group_name_H-M   'P 1'
#
loop_
_entity.id
_entity.type
_entity.pdbx_description
1 polymer ?
#
loop_
_entity_poly.entity_id
_entity_poly.type
_entity_poly.pdbx_seq_one_letter_code
_entity_poly.pdbx_strand_id
1 'polypeptide(L)'
;MIERESEKEIKQRQDNYMDEENGIYLIDFLHKIIAIRKTIYKAIGIGLVMGGIVAISIPKQYTVEVTLSPEMGSAKGGGLSGLAASFLGSSATMGDGVDALNASLSADIVSSTPFLLELSAMKILVSTGETMTLNTYLDEESSPWWSYVIGLPGMIIGGVKSLFVQEEHESKLLGKSNRGAIELSKKELQKIGMLREKITASVDKKTSMTSVAVTLQNPMATAVVADSVVKKLQEYIIDYRTSKAKEDCAYLEKLCKERQQEYYIAQRKYAHYVDSHDDLILQSVRTEQERLQSDMSLAYQVYSQVANQLQVARAKVQEEKPVFAAVSYTHLTL
;
A
#
# COMPACT_ATOMS: atom_id res chain seq x y z
N MET A 1 -54.44 -63.53 7.94
CA MET A 1 -54.08 -63.33 6.51
C MET A 1 -54.92 -62.23 5.85
N ILE A 2 -56.18 -62.11 6.25
CA ILE A 2 -57.15 -61.14 5.70
C ILE A 2 -56.84 -59.68 6.11
N GLU A 3 -56.28 -59.46 7.31
CA GLU A 3 -55.97 -58.12 7.80
C GLU A 3 -54.80 -57.41 7.08
N ARG A 4 -53.82 -58.20 6.56
CA ARG A 4 -52.66 -57.63 5.84
C ARG A 4 -53.01 -57.28 4.38
N GLU A 5 -54.03 -57.88 3.82
CA GLU A 5 -54.50 -57.54 2.46
C GLU A 5 -55.32 -56.26 2.48
N SER A 6 -56.15 -56.06 3.50
CA SER A 6 -56.94 -54.83 3.66
C SER A 6 -56.06 -53.60 3.91
N GLU A 7 -54.98 -53.75 4.67
CA GLU A 7 -54.01 -52.65 4.90
C GLU A 7 -53.24 -52.26 3.65
N LYS A 8 -52.92 -53.23 2.78
CA LYS A 8 -52.26 -52.95 1.49
C LYS A 8 -53.21 -52.29 0.50
N GLU A 9 -54.47 -52.69 0.46
CA GLU A 9 -55.47 -52.03 -0.41
C GLU A 9 -55.77 -50.60 0.05
N ILE A 10 -55.83 -50.35 1.35
CA ILE A 10 -56.03 -48.98 1.90
C ILE A 10 -54.82 -48.12 1.56
N LYS A 11 -53.62 -48.63 1.71
CA LYS A 11 -52.38 -47.88 1.41
C LYS A 11 -52.25 -47.61 -0.09
N GLN A 12 -52.60 -48.56 -0.94
CA GLN A 12 -52.55 -48.40 -2.40
C GLN A 12 -53.62 -47.42 -2.91
N ARG A 13 -54.80 -47.36 -2.25
CA ARG A 13 -55.80 -46.32 -2.50
C ARG A 13 -55.34 -44.95 -2.05
N GLN A 14 -54.68 -44.84 -0.90
CA GLN A 14 -54.13 -43.58 -0.39
C GLN A 14 -53.02 -43.02 -1.27
N ASP A 15 -52.13 -43.87 -1.77
CA ASP A 15 -51.07 -43.47 -2.68
C ASP A 15 -51.65 -43.00 -4.03
N ASN A 16 -52.69 -43.70 -4.56
CA ASN A 16 -53.35 -43.24 -5.77
C ASN A 16 -54.12 -41.92 -5.64
N TYR A 17 -54.73 -41.63 -4.48
CA TYR A 17 -55.39 -40.34 -4.22
C TYR A 17 -54.37 -39.21 -4.11
N MET A 18 -53.19 -39.46 -3.55
CA MET A 18 -52.13 -38.47 -3.43
C MET A 18 -51.52 -38.14 -4.79
N ASP A 19 -51.37 -39.12 -5.69
CA ASP A 19 -50.83 -38.91 -7.04
C ASP A 19 -51.81 -38.20 -7.97
N GLU A 20 -53.13 -38.49 -7.88
CA GLU A 20 -54.16 -37.78 -8.64
C GLU A 20 -54.31 -36.31 -8.19
N GLU A 21 -54.25 -36.01 -6.89
CA GLU A 21 -54.33 -34.65 -6.37
C GLU A 21 -53.17 -33.80 -6.80
N ASN A 22 -51.93 -34.34 -6.72
CA ASN A 22 -50.72 -33.63 -7.18
C ASN A 22 -50.69 -33.42 -8.71
N GLY A 23 -51.21 -34.42 -9.48
CA GLY A 23 -51.33 -34.31 -10.93
C GLY A 23 -52.31 -33.20 -11.38
N ILE A 24 -53.42 -33.04 -10.67
CA ILE A 24 -54.42 -32.00 -10.96
C ILE A 24 -53.85 -30.61 -10.70
N TYR A 25 -53.11 -30.39 -9.61
CA TYR A 25 -52.47 -29.12 -9.32
C TYR A 25 -51.40 -28.75 -10.34
N LEU A 26 -50.60 -29.70 -10.83
CA LEU A 26 -49.62 -29.47 -11.85
C LEU A 26 -50.23 -29.13 -13.21
N ILE A 27 -51.33 -29.80 -13.59
CA ILE A 27 -52.03 -29.53 -14.84
C ILE A 27 -52.74 -28.18 -14.82
N ASP A 28 -53.39 -27.85 -13.72
CA ASP A 28 -54.01 -26.54 -13.51
C ASP A 28 -52.97 -25.42 -13.48
N PHE A 29 -51.78 -25.62 -12.88
CA PHE A 29 -50.67 -24.70 -12.90
C PHE A 29 -50.15 -24.50 -14.34
N LEU A 30 -49.98 -25.58 -15.11
CA LEU A 30 -49.58 -25.50 -16.50
C LEU A 30 -50.63 -24.78 -17.37
N HIS A 31 -51.91 -25.07 -17.17
CA HIS A 31 -53.01 -24.33 -17.89
C HIS A 31 -53.00 -22.84 -17.53
N LYS A 32 -52.77 -22.46 -16.29
CA LYS A 32 -52.66 -21.06 -15.86
C LYS A 32 -51.45 -20.37 -16.51
N ILE A 33 -50.28 -21.06 -16.59
CA ILE A 33 -49.08 -20.54 -17.27
C ILE A 33 -49.38 -20.34 -18.75
N ILE A 34 -50.02 -21.31 -19.42
CA ILE A 34 -50.38 -21.22 -20.84
C ILE A 34 -51.40 -20.08 -21.10
N ALA A 35 -52.34 -19.88 -20.20
CA ALA A 35 -53.32 -18.80 -20.30
C ALA A 35 -52.66 -17.41 -20.23
N ILE A 36 -51.60 -17.27 -19.41
CA ILE A 36 -50.85 -16.01 -19.20
C ILE A 36 -49.68 -15.89 -20.21
N ARG A 37 -49.47 -16.83 -21.13
CA ARG A 37 -48.34 -16.89 -22.08
C ARG A 37 -48.05 -15.54 -22.78
N LYS A 38 -49.06 -14.79 -23.16
CA LYS A 38 -48.90 -13.47 -23.81
C LYS A 38 -48.25 -12.42 -22.89
N THR A 39 -48.58 -12.48 -21.62
CA THR A 39 -48.02 -11.60 -20.59
C THR A 39 -46.59 -12.03 -20.25
N ILE A 40 -46.35 -13.32 -20.19
CA ILE A 40 -44.97 -13.89 -19.94
C ILE A 40 -44.06 -13.53 -21.11
N TYR A 41 -44.50 -13.69 -22.37
CA TYR A 41 -43.67 -13.30 -23.54
C TYR A 41 -43.39 -11.79 -23.57
N LYS A 42 -44.33 -10.96 -23.19
CA LYS A 42 -44.11 -9.52 -23.06
C LYS A 42 -43.10 -9.19 -21.97
N ALA A 43 -43.20 -9.85 -20.80
CA ALA A 43 -42.27 -9.65 -19.70
C ALA A 43 -40.86 -10.12 -20.06
N ILE A 44 -40.73 -11.29 -20.71
CA ILE A 44 -39.44 -11.82 -21.21
C ILE A 44 -38.87 -10.86 -22.27
N GLY A 45 -39.67 -10.38 -23.21
CA GLY A 45 -39.23 -9.42 -24.23
C GLY A 45 -38.70 -8.12 -23.62
N ILE A 46 -39.44 -7.54 -22.68
CA ILE A 46 -39.00 -6.34 -21.96
C ILE A 46 -37.71 -6.62 -21.16
N GLY A 47 -37.66 -7.75 -20.45
CA GLY A 47 -36.46 -8.16 -19.67
C GLY A 47 -35.25 -8.37 -20.57
N LEU A 48 -35.41 -8.96 -21.75
CA LEU A 48 -34.34 -9.18 -22.71
C LEU A 48 -33.81 -7.87 -23.30
N VAL A 49 -34.72 -6.94 -23.66
CA VAL A 49 -34.32 -5.62 -24.15
C VAL A 49 -33.60 -4.83 -23.07
N MET A 50 -34.12 -4.80 -21.85
CA MET A 50 -33.47 -4.12 -20.73
C MET A 50 -32.13 -4.74 -20.38
N GLY A 51 -32.04 -6.09 -20.34
CA GLY A 51 -30.79 -6.83 -20.13
C GLY A 51 -29.76 -6.57 -21.24
N GLY A 52 -30.21 -6.50 -22.50
CA GLY A 52 -29.35 -6.16 -23.64
C GLY A 52 -28.80 -4.74 -23.56
N ILE A 53 -29.62 -3.76 -23.18
CA ILE A 53 -29.18 -2.38 -22.98
C ILE A 53 -28.14 -2.31 -21.88
N VAL A 54 -28.34 -2.97 -20.74
CA VAL A 54 -27.39 -3.02 -19.63
C VAL A 54 -26.09 -3.69 -20.04
N ALA A 55 -26.16 -4.83 -20.75
CA ALA A 55 -24.99 -5.59 -21.20
C ALA A 55 -24.08 -4.78 -22.14
N ILE A 56 -24.68 -4.01 -23.08
CA ILE A 56 -23.92 -3.14 -24.01
C ILE A 56 -23.35 -1.91 -23.28
N SER A 57 -23.98 -1.52 -22.19
CA SER A 57 -23.62 -0.32 -21.42
C SER A 57 -22.45 -0.52 -20.46
N ILE A 58 -22.02 -1.76 -20.19
CA ILE A 58 -20.86 -2.03 -19.33
C ILE A 58 -19.59 -1.59 -20.07
N PRO A 59 -18.85 -0.60 -19.56
CA PRO A 59 -17.61 -0.17 -20.22
C PRO A 59 -16.53 -1.24 -20.12
N LYS A 60 -15.75 -1.33 -21.18
CA LYS A 60 -14.56 -2.21 -21.18
C LYS A 60 -13.56 -1.72 -20.15
N GLN A 61 -12.89 -2.65 -19.49
CA GLN A 61 -11.83 -2.36 -18.54
C GLN A 61 -10.51 -2.94 -19.08
N TYR A 62 -9.43 -2.25 -18.82
CA TYR A 62 -8.07 -2.65 -19.19
C TYR A 62 -7.25 -2.79 -17.93
N THR A 63 -6.62 -3.93 -17.75
CA THR A 63 -5.73 -4.17 -16.60
C THR A 63 -4.29 -4.24 -17.10
N VAL A 64 -3.43 -3.45 -16.47
CA VAL A 64 -1.98 -3.52 -16.65
C VAL A 64 -1.40 -4.07 -15.37
N GLU A 65 -0.64 -5.14 -15.48
CA GLU A 65 0.08 -5.75 -14.38
C GLU A 65 1.58 -5.51 -14.56
N VAL A 66 2.23 -5.01 -13.52
CA VAL A 66 3.66 -4.78 -13.46
C VAL A 66 4.24 -5.63 -12.35
N THR A 67 5.13 -6.53 -12.71
CA THR A 67 5.85 -7.37 -11.75
C THR A 67 7.19 -6.75 -11.41
N LEU A 68 7.42 -6.50 -10.13
CA LEU A 68 8.64 -5.97 -9.56
C LEU A 68 9.40 -7.11 -8.89
N SER A 69 10.64 -7.31 -9.31
CA SER A 69 11.57 -8.18 -8.57
C SER A 69 12.35 -7.32 -7.59
N PRO A 70 12.36 -7.65 -6.29
CA PRO A 70 13.32 -7.05 -5.40
C PRO A 70 14.71 -7.47 -5.92
N GLU A 71 15.58 -6.52 -6.22
CA GLU A 71 16.99 -6.86 -6.35
C GLU A 71 17.43 -7.35 -4.97
N MET A 72 17.69 -8.64 -4.87
CA MET A 72 18.45 -9.18 -3.76
C MET A 72 19.79 -8.48 -3.79
N GLY A 73 19.89 -7.40 -3.02
CA GLY A 73 21.19 -6.79 -2.77
C GLY A 73 22.11 -7.94 -2.39
N SER A 74 23.09 -8.16 -3.24
CA SER A 74 24.01 -9.29 -3.11
C SER A 74 24.63 -9.25 -1.72
N ALA A 75 23.98 -9.90 -0.75
CA ALA A 75 24.55 -10.25 0.53
C ALA A 75 25.66 -11.30 0.35
N LYS A 76 26.22 -11.37 -0.86
CA LYS A 76 27.40 -12.15 -1.19
C LYS A 76 28.63 -11.30 -0.86
N GLY A 77 28.92 -11.22 0.46
CA GLY A 77 30.27 -11.28 1.01
C GLY A 77 31.39 -10.37 0.47
N GLY A 78 31.11 -9.17 -0.05
CA GLY A 78 32.16 -8.33 -0.62
C GLY A 78 32.01 -6.82 -0.41
N GLY A 79 30.90 -6.36 0.17
CA GLY A 79 30.69 -4.95 0.45
C GLY A 79 31.21 -4.52 1.81
N LEU A 80 31.25 -3.21 2.04
CA LEU A 80 31.65 -2.60 3.33
C LEU A 80 30.85 -3.14 4.53
N SER A 81 29.62 -3.62 4.31
CA SER A 81 28.77 -4.26 5.34
C SER A 81 29.38 -5.56 5.88
N GLY A 82 30.05 -6.36 5.04
CA GLY A 82 30.78 -7.55 5.48
C GLY A 82 31.98 -7.21 6.34
N LEU A 83 32.69 -6.13 6.02
CA LEU A 83 33.79 -5.61 6.85
C LEU A 83 33.28 -5.02 8.18
N ALA A 84 32.16 -4.30 8.15
CA ALA A 84 31.54 -3.76 9.36
C ALA A 84 31.04 -4.85 10.31
N ALA A 85 30.44 -5.93 9.78
CA ALA A 85 29.99 -7.08 10.57
C ALA A 85 31.16 -7.83 11.21
N SER A 86 32.30 -7.96 10.53
CA SER A 86 33.52 -8.59 11.08
C SER A 86 34.16 -7.73 12.17
N PHE A 87 34.06 -6.42 12.10
CA PHE A 87 34.54 -5.49 13.11
C PHE A 87 33.66 -5.41 14.37
N LEU A 88 32.33 -5.56 14.21
CA LEU A 88 31.35 -5.46 15.30
C LEU A 88 31.07 -6.80 16.00
N GLY A 89 31.69 -7.91 15.56
CA GLY A 89 31.61 -9.22 16.24
C GLY A 89 30.17 -9.81 16.26
N SER A 90 29.23 -9.29 15.50
CA SER A 90 27.87 -9.81 15.45
C SER A 90 27.70 -10.70 14.22
N SER A 91 27.61 -12.01 14.44
CA SER A 91 27.14 -13.00 13.48
C SER A 91 25.62 -12.84 13.27
N ALA A 92 25.17 -11.65 12.86
CA ALA A 92 23.77 -11.44 12.47
C ALA A 92 23.61 -11.85 11.00
N THR A 93 23.25 -13.10 10.78
CA THR A 93 22.63 -13.60 9.55
C THR A 93 21.27 -12.94 9.37
N MET A 94 21.23 -11.68 8.99
CA MET A 94 20.00 -10.89 8.79
C MET A 94 19.63 -10.70 7.30
N GLY A 95 20.05 -11.65 6.42
CA GLY A 95 19.85 -11.51 4.98
C GLY A 95 18.45 -11.88 4.48
N ASP A 96 17.80 -12.84 5.11
CA ASP A 96 16.59 -13.46 4.52
C ASP A 96 15.26 -12.88 5.02
N GLY A 97 15.25 -12.22 6.17
CA GLY A 97 14.03 -11.63 6.76
C GLY A 97 13.70 -10.23 6.25
N VAL A 98 14.69 -9.47 5.77
CA VAL A 98 14.52 -8.08 5.37
C VAL A 98 13.81 -7.97 4.03
N ASP A 99 14.08 -8.87 3.09
CA ASP A 99 13.46 -8.86 1.76
C ASP A 99 12.00 -9.32 1.80
N ALA A 100 11.67 -10.31 2.62
CA ALA A 100 10.27 -10.74 2.83
C ALA A 100 9.41 -9.65 3.49
N LEU A 101 9.98 -8.88 4.43
CA LEU A 101 9.33 -7.72 5.04
C LEU A 101 9.07 -6.60 4.02
N ASN A 102 10.01 -6.37 3.10
CA ASN A 102 9.87 -5.34 2.06
C ASN A 102 8.77 -5.68 1.05
N ALA A 103 8.66 -6.95 0.68
CA ALA A 103 7.64 -7.41 -0.22
C ALA A 103 6.23 -7.26 0.41
N SER A 104 6.04 -7.65 1.68
CA SER A 104 4.76 -7.48 2.38
C SER A 104 4.39 -6.00 2.58
N LEU A 105 5.38 -5.14 2.90
CA LEU A 105 5.17 -3.69 3.01
C LEU A 105 4.69 -3.06 1.71
N SER A 106 5.08 -3.58 0.54
CA SER A 106 4.66 -3.04 -0.76
C SER A 106 3.15 -3.07 -0.94
N ALA A 107 2.50 -4.17 -0.55
CA ALA A 107 1.04 -4.30 -0.64
C ALA A 107 0.33 -3.35 0.34
N ASP A 108 0.85 -3.21 1.55
CA ASP A 108 0.30 -2.32 2.58
C ASP A 108 0.48 -0.84 2.18
N ILE A 109 1.62 -0.47 1.61
CA ILE A 109 1.87 0.89 1.11
C ILE A 109 0.89 1.25 0.01
N VAL A 110 0.71 0.40 -1.01
CA VAL A 110 -0.19 0.66 -2.14
C VAL A 110 -1.64 0.81 -1.68
N SER A 111 -2.07 0.07 -0.65
CA SER A 111 -3.41 0.18 -0.07
C SER A 111 -3.58 1.32 0.93
N SER A 112 -2.48 1.99 1.32
CA SER A 112 -2.51 3.04 2.33
C SER A 112 -3.17 4.33 1.84
N THR A 113 -3.90 4.99 2.72
CA THR A 113 -4.59 6.24 2.41
C THR A 113 -3.66 7.37 1.95
N PRO A 114 -2.49 7.61 2.60
CA PRO A 114 -1.56 8.65 2.15
C PRO A 114 -1.05 8.42 0.73
N PHE A 115 -0.70 7.18 0.39
CA PHE A 115 -0.23 6.81 -0.94
C PHE A 115 -1.29 7.07 -2.02
N LEU A 116 -2.53 6.61 -1.78
CA LEU A 116 -3.64 6.79 -2.72
C LEU A 116 -4.03 8.27 -2.86
N LEU A 117 -3.91 9.07 -1.80
CA LEU A 117 -4.17 10.50 -1.85
C LEU A 117 -3.14 11.23 -2.73
N GLU A 118 -1.86 10.96 -2.57
CA GLU A 118 -0.81 11.52 -3.43
C GLU A 118 -0.98 11.09 -4.89
N LEU A 119 -1.35 9.83 -5.11
CA LEU A 119 -1.61 9.30 -6.43
C LEU A 119 -2.82 9.99 -7.09
N SER A 120 -3.88 10.26 -6.34
CA SER A 120 -5.09 10.93 -6.84
C SER A 120 -4.83 12.35 -7.38
N ALA A 121 -3.86 13.03 -6.81
CA ALA A 121 -3.44 14.38 -7.22
C ALA A 121 -2.52 14.39 -8.45
N MET A 122 -2.08 13.22 -8.92
CA MET A 122 -1.15 13.09 -10.03
C MET A 122 -1.81 13.46 -11.36
N LYS A 123 -1.03 14.08 -12.25
CA LYS A 123 -1.45 14.38 -13.62
C LYS A 123 -1.22 13.17 -14.52
N ILE A 124 -2.24 12.74 -15.23
CA ILE A 124 -2.21 11.68 -16.22
C ILE A 124 -2.50 12.23 -17.60
N LEU A 125 -1.88 11.64 -18.62
CA LEU A 125 -2.17 11.94 -20.02
C LEU A 125 -3.26 10.97 -20.49
N VAL A 126 -4.37 11.52 -20.96
CA VAL A 126 -5.48 10.74 -21.54
C VAL A 126 -5.34 10.74 -23.06
N SER A 127 -5.96 9.76 -23.72
CA SER A 127 -5.90 9.51 -25.17
C SER A 127 -6.20 10.72 -26.05
N THR A 128 -6.85 11.73 -25.52
CA THR A 128 -7.19 13.00 -26.22
C THR A 128 -6.05 14.03 -26.25
N GLY A 129 -4.88 13.73 -25.66
CA GLY A 129 -3.76 14.67 -25.51
C GLY A 129 -3.95 15.69 -24.38
N GLU A 130 -5.05 15.60 -23.64
CA GLU A 130 -5.31 16.44 -22.48
C GLU A 130 -4.67 15.83 -21.23
N THR A 131 -4.05 16.70 -20.41
CA THR A 131 -3.55 16.32 -19.10
C THR A 131 -4.57 16.66 -18.04
N MET A 132 -5.06 15.64 -17.34
CA MET A 132 -5.97 15.83 -16.21
C MET A 132 -5.44 15.14 -14.96
N THR A 133 -5.99 15.47 -13.80
CA THR A 133 -5.63 14.74 -12.58
C THR A 133 -6.36 13.39 -12.57
N LEU A 134 -5.72 12.37 -11.95
CA LEU A 134 -6.36 11.06 -11.79
C LEU A 134 -7.72 11.18 -11.05
N ASN A 135 -7.82 12.15 -10.14
CA ASN A 135 -9.03 12.46 -9.43
C ASN A 135 -10.17 12.93 -10.38
N THR A 136 -9.87 13.82 -11.33
CA THR A 136 -10.82 14.30 -12.33
C THR A 136 -11.22 13.18 -13.31
N TYR A 137 -10.24 12.39 -13.74
CA TYR A 137 -10.48 11.22 -14.59
C TYR A 137 -11.45 10.21 -13.96
N LEU A 138 -11.31 9.94 -12.67
CA LEU A 138 -12.23 9.05 -11.95
C LEU A 138 -13.65 9.62 -11.85
N ASP A 139 -13.81 10.93 -11.76
CA ASP A 139 -15.13 11.57 -11.74
C ASP A 139 -15.82 11.49 -13.11
N GLU A 140 -15.08 11.71 -14.19
CA GLU A 140 -15.64 11.82 -15.55
C GLU A 140 -15.86 10.45 -16.21
N GLU A 141 -14.91 9.52 -16.09
CA GLU A 141 -14.95 8.26 -16.85
C GLU A 141 -15.46 7.05 -16.05
N SER A 142 -15.56 7.12 -14.72
CA SER A 142 -15.94 5.94 -13.93
C SER A 142 -17.43 5.73 -13.77
N SER A 143 -18.28 6.70 -14.16
CA SER A 143 -19.72 6.63 -13.99
C SER A 143 -20.42 6.17 -15.28
N PRO A 144 -20.94 4.93 -15.36
CA PRO A 144 -21.73 4.51 -16.51
C PRO A 144 -23.01 5.36 -16.58
N TRP A 145 -23.44 5.74 -17.79
CA TRP A 145 -24.60 6.61 -18.02
C TRP A 145 -25.90 6.14 -17.35
N TRP A 146 -26.07 4.83 -17.19
CA TRP A 146 -27.22 4.24 -16.54
C TRP A 146 -27.25 4.48 -15.02
N SER A 147 -26.12 4.78 -14.39
CA SER A 147 -26.08 5.17 -12.97
C SER A 147 -26.88 6.47 -12.73
N TYR A 148 -26.89 7.37 -13.71
CA TYR A 148 -27.73 8.57 -13.67
C TYR A 148 -29.20 8.19 -13.77
N VAL A 149 -29.57 7.21 -14.61
CA VAL A 149 -30.95 6.74 -14.77
C VAL A 149 -31.48 6.04 -13.52
N ILE A 150 -30.68 5.20 -12.90
CA ILE A 150 -31.04 4.54 -11.63
C ILE A 150 -31.03 5.52 -10.46
N GLY A 151 -30.18 6.54 -10.49
CA GLY A 151 -30.13 7.61 -9.51
C GLY A 151 -31.31 8.59 -9.61
N LEU A 152 -32.01 8.68 -10.76
CA LEU A 152 -33.15 9.57 -10.97
C LEU A 152 -34.27 9.41 -9.93
N PRO A 153 -34.75 8.21 -9.56
CA PRO A 153 -35.76 8.09 -8.48
C PRO A 153 -35.21 8.59 -7.12
N GLY A 154 -33.91 8.35 -6.84
CA GLY A 154 -33.24 8.86 -5.64
C GLY A 154 -33.07 10.40 -5.70
N MET A 155 -32.78 10.97 -6.87
CA MET A 155 -32.71 12.43 -7.07
C MET A 155 -34.07 13.11 -6.90
N ILE A 156 -35.14 12.50 -7.36
CA ILE A 156 -36.51 13.07 -7.20
C ILE A 156 -36.88 13.04 -5.72
N ILE A 157 -36.59 11.96 -5.00
CA ILE A 157 -36.83 11.84 -3.56
C ILE A 157 -35.83 12.67 -2.76
N GLY A 158 -34.57 12.74 -3.20
CA GLY A 158 -33.50 13.52 -2.57
C GLY A 158 -33.54 14.99 -2.87
N GLY A 159 -34.02 15.38 -4.05
CA GLY A 159 -34.18 16.78 -4.47
C GLY A 159 -35.15 17.58 -3.59
N VAL A 160 -36.17 16.92 -3.03
CA VAL A 160 -37.04 17.54 -2.02
C VAL A 160 -36.30 17.71 -0.68
N LYS A 161 -35.36 16.86 -0.35
CA LYS A 161 -34.51 17.02 0.84
C LYS A 161 -33.40 18.06 0.67
N SER A 162 -32.86 18.24 -0.54
CA SER A 162 -31.78 19.22 -0.79
C SER A 162 -32.26 20.67 -0.74
N LEU A 163 -33.55 20.92 -0.92
CA LEU A 163 -34.15 22.25 -0.70
C LEU A 163 -34.23 22.66 0.77
N PHE A 164 -34.03 21.70 1.68
CA PHE A 164 -34.08 21.94 3.14
C PHE A 164 -32.73 21.69 3.84
N VAL A 165 -31.69 21.22 3.14
CA VAL A 165 -30.35 21.06 3.67
C VAL A 165 -29.47 22.14 3.05
N GLN A 166 -29.22 23.17 3.84
CA GLN A 166 -28.26 24.22 3.58
C GLN A 166 -26.93 23.58 3.18
N GLU A 167 -26.37 23.99 2.04
CA GLU A 167 -25.05 23.59 1.59
C GLU A 167 -24.06 23.82 2.74
N GLU A 168 -23.61 22.73 3.35
CA GLU A 168 -22.42 22.78 4.18
C GLU A 168 -21.28 23.23 3.27
N HIS A 169 -20.85 24.46 3.49
CA HIS A 169 -19.65 25.03 2.89
C HIS A 169 -18.55 23.97 2.83
N GLU A 170 -18.12 23.70 1.63
CA GLU A 170 -16.90 22.96 1.32
C GLU A 170 -15.75 23.71 1.98
N SER A 171 -15.51 23.38 3.23
CA SER A 171 -14.33 23.87 3.95
C SER A 171 -13.11 23.29 3.24
N LYS A 172 -12.51 24.11 2.38
CA LYS A 172 -11.13 23.99 1.96
C LYS A 172 -10.23 24.05 3.21
N LEU A 173 -10.22 23.00 3.97
CA LEU A 173 -9.23 22.78 5.03
C LEU A 173 -8.25 21.71 4.55
N LEU A 174 -7.41 22.09 3.56
CA LEU A 174 -6.05 21.58 3.51
C LEU A 174 -5.31 22.12 4.74
N GLY A 175 -5.81 21.80 5.92
CA GLY A 175 -5.16 22.03 7.19
C GLY A 175 -4.40 20.79 7.56
N LYS A 176 -3.07 20.83 7.40
CA LYS A 176 -2.18 19.96 8.16
C LYS A 176 -2.62 20.06 9.63
N SER A 177 -3.46 19.12 10.06
CA SER A 177 -3.76 18.98 11.47
C SER A 177 -2.45 18.72 12.19
N ASN A 178 -2.13 19.55 13.15
CA ASN A 178 -0.90 19.49 13.95
C ASN A 178 -0.78 18.20 14.80
N ARG A 179 -1.65 17.20 14.57
CA ARG A 179 -1.72 15.91 15.28
C ARG A 179 -1.47 14.70 14.40
N GLY A 180 -1.01 14.87 13.15
CA GLY A 180 -0.73 13.74 12.24
C GLY A 180 -1.97 13.00 11.72
N ALA A 181 -3.19 13.44 12.06
CA ALA A 181 -4.43 12.90 11.50
C ALA A 181 -4.76 13.62 10.19
N ILE A 182 -5.02 12.84 9.14
CA ILE A 182 -5.47 13.35 7.85
C ILE A 182 -7.00 13.44 7.92
N GLU A 183 -7.55 14.65 7.94
CA GLU A 183 -8.99 14.87 7.84
C GLU A 183 -9.39 14.81 6.36
N LEU A 184 -10.17 13.80 5.99
CA LEU A 184 -10.65 13.58 4.64
C LEU A 184 -12.14 13.91 4.54
N SER A 185 -12.51 14.60 3.46
CA SER A 185 -13.91 14.78 3.10
C SER A 185 -14.56 13.44 2.73
N LYS A 186 -15.88 13.31 2.89
CA LYS A 186 -16.63 12.11 2.47
C LYS A 186 -16.40 11.77 0.99
N LYS A 187 -16.30 12.78 0.13
CA LYS A 187 -16.01 12.60 -1.30
C LYS A 187 -14.60 12.03 -1.53
N GLU A 188 -13.60 12.52 -0.82
CA GLU A 188 -12.21 12.01 -0.91
C GLU A 188 -12.12 10.58 -0.40
N LEU A 189 -12.82 10.25 0.69
CA LEU A 189 -12.88 8.88 1.21
C LEU A 189 -13.50 7.91 0.20
N GLN A 190 -14.55 8.30 -0.49
CA GLN A 190 -15.18 7.51 -1.53
C GLN A 190 -14.23 7.29 -2.72
N LYS A 191 -13.50 8.33 -3.15
CA LYS A 191 -12.52 8.25 -4.23
C LYS A 191 -11.33 7.35 -3.88
N ILE A 192 -10.84 7.46 -2.65
CA ILE A 192 -9.79 6.55 -2.15
C ILE A 192 -10.28 5.10 -2.13
N GLY A 193 -11.56 4.87 -1.76
CA GLY A 193 -12.19 3.56 -1.86
C GLY A 193 -12.17 3.01 -3.29
N MET A 194 -12.59 3.82 -4.27
CA MET A 194 -12.55 3.45 -5.69
C MET A 194 -11.11 3.18 -6.18
N LEU A 195 -10.15 4.01 -5.80
CA LEU A 195 -8.74 3.79 -6.15
C LEU A 195 -8.21 2.49 -5.58
N ARG A 196 -8.56 2.15 -4.33
CA ARG A 196 -8.17 0.90 -3.68
C ARG A 196 -8.72 -0.34 -4.40
N GLU A 197 -9.88 -0.25 -5.02
CA GLU A 197 -10.44 -1.33 -5.85
C GLU A 197 -9.76 -1.42 -7.22
N LYS A 198 -9.35 -0.27 -7.77
CA LYS A 198 -8.73 -0.17 -9.10
C LYS A 198 -7.23 -0.46 -9.10
N ILE A 199 -6.55 -0.25 -7.97
CA ILE A 199 -5.12 -0.41 -7.82
C ILE A 199 -4.88 -1.44 -6.72
N THR A 200 -4.37 -2.60 -7.10
CA THR A 200 -4.09 -3.69 -6.18
C THR A 200 -2.62 -4.09 -6.26
N ALA A 201 -2.05 -4.44 -5.13
CA ALA A 201 -0.72 -5.02 -5.06
C ALA A 201 -0.78 -6.37 -4.36
N SER A 202 -0.11 -7.34 -4.91
CA SER A 202 0.01 -8.67 -4.34
C SER A 202 1.47 -9.12 -4.32
N VAL A 203 1.80 -9.96 -3.36
CA VAL A 203 3.14 -10.48 -3.19
C VAL A 203 3.13 -11.99 -3.28
N ASP A 204 3.92 -12.53 -4.19
CA ASP A 204 4.16 -13.97 -4.23
C ASP A 204 5.15 -14.36 -3.13
N LYS A 205 4.66 -15.13 -2.16
CA LYS A 205 5.45 -15.59 -1.01
C LYS A 205 6.61 -16.52 -1.39
N LYS A 206 6.60 -17.13 -2.57
CA LYS A 206 7.65 -18.05 -3.02
C LYS A 206 8.79 -17.32 -3.70
N THR A 207 8.46 -16.32 -4.52
CA THR A 207 9.44 -15.58 -5.33
C THR A 207 9.77 -14.23 -4.73
N SER A 208 9.05 -13.78 -3.69
CA SER A 208 9.11 -12.42 -3.12
C SER A 208 8.88 -11.32 -4.16
N MET A 209 8.33 -11.66 -5.33
CA MET A 209 7.97 -10.69 -6.35
C MET A 209 6.70 -9.96 -5.97
N THR A 210 6.66 -8.67 -6.23
CA THR A 210 5.47 -7.82 -6.03
C THR A 210 4.82 -7.55 -7.37
N SER A 211 3.57 -7.99 -7.54
CA SER A 211 2.73 -7.65 -8.70
C SER A 211 1.79 -6.51 -8.35
N VAL A 212 1.87 -5.43 -9.11
CA VAL A 212 0.97 -4.27 -9.02
C VAL A 212 0.05 -4.30 -10.22
N ALA A 213 -1.25 -4.39 -9.99
CA ALA A 213 -2.28 -4.37 -11.02
C ALA A 213 -3.10 -3.08 -10.95
N VAL A 214 -3.26 -2.43 -12.10
CA VAL A 214 -4.07 -1.21 -12.26
C VAL A 214 -5.14 -1.47 -13.31
N THR A 215 -6.40 -1.19 -12.98
CA THR A 215 -7.56 -1.45 -13.85
C THR A 215 -8.32 -0.16 -14.09
N LEU A 216 -8.32 0.36 -15.33
CA LEU A 216 -9.06 1.55 -15.75
C LEU A 216 -9.77 1.30 -17.09
N GLN A 217 -10.57 2.28 -17.56
CA GLN A 217 -11.32 2.15 -18.81
C GLN A 217 -10.51 2.56 -20.06
N ASN A 218 -9.47 3.37 -19.89
CA ASN A 218 -8.61 3.82 -20.98
C ASN A 218 -7.25 3.12 -20.92
N PRO A 219 -6.81 2.39 -21.96
CA PRO A 219 -5.55 1.63 -21.94
C PRO A 219 -4.31 2.51 -21.77
N MET A 220 -4.29 3.71 -22.36
CA MET A 220 -3.18 4.65 -22.23
C MET A 220 -3.09 5.18 -20.79
N ALA A 221 -4.23 5.61 -20.22
CA ALA A 221 -4.29 6.07 -18.84
C ALA A 221 -3.87 4.95 -17.88
N THR A 222 -4.31 3.71 -18.12
CA THR A 222 -3.94 2.55 -17.29
C THR A 222 -2.44 2.33 -17.26
N ALA A 223 -1.77 2.39 -18.42
CA ALA A 223 -0.32 2.22 -18.51
C ALA A 223 0.45 3.34 -17.79
N VAL A 224 0.05 4.61 -17.99
CA VAL A 224 0.67 5.77 -17.34
C VAL A 224 0.47 5.72 -15.82
N VAL A 225 -0.73 5.35 -15.37
CA VAL A 225 -1.00 5.21 -13.93
C VAL A 225 -0.20 4.06 -13.35
N ALA A 226 -0.12 2.90 -14.03
CA ALA A 226 0.67 1.77 -13.56
C ALA A 226 2.16 2.12 -13.39
N ASP A 227 2.78 2.80 -14.37
CA ASP A 227 4.16 3.27 -14.28
C ASP A 227 4.35 4.24 -13.10
N SER A 228 3.40 5.13 -12.91
CA SER A 228 3.45 6.12 -11.83
C SER A 228 3.25 5.51 -10.45
N VAL A 229 2.37 4.51 -10.32
CA VAL A 229 2.19 3.74 -9.09
C VAL A 229 3.50 3.03 -8.72
N VAL A 230 4.14 2.40 -9.71
CA VAL A 230 5.43 1.72 -9.51
C VAL A 230 6.52 2.70 -9.06
N LYS A 231 6.67 3.83 -9.75
CA LYS A 231 7.65 4.87 -9.36
C LYS A 231 7.41 5.39 -7.96
N LYS A 232 6.15 5.70 -7.65
CA LYS A 232 5.78 6.20 -6.32
C LYS A 232 6.00 5.17 -5.22
N LEU A 233 5.68 3.90 -5.51
CA LEU A 233 5.95 2.79 -4.59
C LEU A 233 7.46 2.65 -4.32
N GLN A 234 8.29 2.75 -5.36
CA GLN A 234 9.74 2.74 -5.22
C GLN A 234 10.24 3.90 -4.34
N GLU A 235 9.75 5.12 -4.57
CA GLU A 235 10.09 6.27 -3.72
C GLU A 235 9.73 6.02 -2.25
N TYR A 236 8.51 5.55 -1.97
CA TYR A 236 8.06 5.26 -0.60
C TYR A 236 8.92 4.22 0.10
N ILE A 237 9.27 3.13 -0.59
CA ILE A 237 10.11 2.07 -0.02
C ILE A 237 11.53 2.59 0.23
N ILE A 238 12.10 3.36 -0.70
CA ILE A 238 13.42 3.98 -0.54
C ILE A 238 13.42 4.93 0.65
N ASP A 239 12.43 5.81 0.75
CA ASP A 239 12.34 6.77 1.84
C ASP A 239 12.13 6.09 3.20
N TYR A 240 11.28 5.05 3.25
CA TYR A 240 11.09 4.27 4.47
C TYR A 240 12.38 3.60 4.94
N ARG A 241 13.10 2.91 4.04
CA ARG A 241 14.36 2.20 4.36
C ARG A 241 15.47 3.17 4.73
N THR A 242 15.61 4.25 3.99
CA THR A 242 16.69 5.23 4.21
C THR A 242 16.41 6.17 5.37
N SER A 243 15.15 6.36 5.79
CA SER A 243 14.79 7.28 6.87
C SER A 243 15.49 6.93 8.17
N LYS A 244 15.40 5.67 8.61
CA LYS A 244 16.03 5.22 9.86
C LYS A 244 17.54 5.30 9.77
N ALA A 245 18.13 4.88 8.64
CA ALA A 245 19.58 4.98 8.45
C ALA A 245 20.07 6.44 8.46
N LYS A 246 19.28 7.37 7.92
CA LYS A 246 19.56 8.82 7.98
C LYS A 246 19.48 9.36 9.40
N GLU A 247 18.48 8.93 10.18
CA GLU A 247 18.35 9.32 11.61
C GLU A 247 19.52 8.83 12.43
N ASP A 248 19.91 7.56 12.27
CA ASP A 248 21.08 6.98 12.94
C ASP A 248 22.36 7.72 12.53
N CYS A 249 22.53 8.06 11.26
CA CYS A 249 23.66 8.84 10.76
C CYS A 249 23.71 10.25 11.38
N ALA A 250 22.57 10.94 11.43
CA ALA A 250 22.47 12.27 12.03
C ALA A 250 22.79 12.26 13.54
N TYR A 251 22.32 11.23 14.25
CA TYR A 251 22.67 11.01 15.65
C TYR A 251 24.18 10.81 15.84
N LEU A 252 24.80 9.94 15.05
CA LEU A 252 26.25 9.66 15.10
C LEU A 252 27.08 10.90 14.71
N GLU A 253 26.61 11.74 13.79
CA GLU A 253 27.25 13.01 13.45
C GLU A 253 27.28 13.96 14.65
N LYS A 254 26.17 14.08 15.36
CA LYS A 254 26.09 14.88 16.56
C LYS A 254 27.03 14.35 17.65
N LEU A 255 26.95 13.04 17.91
CA LEU A 255 27.78 12.35 18.89
C LEU A 255 29.29 12.49 18.58
N CYS A 256 29.66 12.34 17.31
CA CYS A 256 31.05 12.50 16.87
C CYS A 256 31.59 13.90 17.16
N LYS A 257 30.78 14.95 16.90
CA LYS A 257 31.14 16.34 17.24
C LYS A 257 31.33 16.55 18.76
N GLU A 258 30.45 15.97 19.57
CA GLU A 258 30.53 16.06 21.04
C GLU A 258 31.80 15.39 21.53
N ARG A 259 32.12 14.14 21.08
CA ARG A 259 33.34 13.42 21.47
C ARG A 259 34.61 14.10 20.96
N GLN A 260 34.56 14.71 19.78
CA GLN A 260 35.67 15.52 19.27
C GLN A 260 35.96 16.74 20.17
N GLN A 261 34.93 17.40 20.65
CA GLN A 261 35.09 18.52 21.57
C GLN A 261 35.67 18.08 22.93
N GLU A 262 35.20 16.94 23.47
CA GLU A 262 35.73 16.38 24.71
C GLU A 262 37.22 16.03 24.54
N TYR A 263 37.62 15.42 23.43
CA TYR A 263 39.02 15.18 23.15
C TYR A 263 39.84 16.46 23.08
N TYR A 264 39.38 17.50 22.40
CA TYR A 264 40.08 18.78 22.35
C TYR A 264 40.16 19.49 23.72
N ILE A 265 39.19 19.30 24.58
CA ILE A 265 39.23 19.82 25.97
C ILE A 265 40.28 19.06 26.77
N ALA A 266 40.30 17.72 26.69
CA ALA A 266 41.30 16.89 27.36
C ALA A 266 42.71 17.20 26.86
N GLN A 267 42.90 17.33 25.53
CA GLN A 267 44.17 17.70 24.91
C GLN A 267 44.70 19.05 25.42
N ARG A 268 43.81 20.08 25.47
CA ARG A 268 44.19 21.41 26.00
C ARG A 268 44.55 21.36 27.49
N LYS A 269 43.82 20.58 28.28
CA LYS A 269 44.13 20.42 29.72
C LYS A 269 45.52 19.78 29.92
N TYR A 270 45.81 18.73 29.17
CA TYR A 270 47.11 18.08 29.20
C TYR A 270 48.22 19.03 28.78
N ALA A 271 48.10 19.69 27.62
CA ALA A 271 49.08 20.65 27.12
C ALA A 271 49.35 21.79 28.11
N HIS A 272 48.29 22.41 28.62
CA HIS A 272 48.42 23.50 29.63
C HIS A 272 49.12 23.01 30.92
N TYR A 273 48.81 21.79 31.34
CA TYR A 273 49.46 21.23 32.53
C TYR A 273 50.95 21.02 32.33
N VAL A 274 51.35 20.45 31.17
CA VAL A 274 52.78 20.25 30.82
C VAL A 274 53.52 21.56 30.74
N ASP A 275 52.97 22.56 30.01
CA ASP A 275 53.58 23.87 29.83
C ASP A 275 53.73 24.63 31.17
N SER A 276 52.85 24.39 32.16
CA SER A 276 52.89 25.05 33.46
C SER A 276 53.86 24.41 34.47
N HIS A 277 54.32 23.21 34.22
CA HIS A 277 55.12 22.39 35.18
C HIS A 277 56.37 21.81 34.55
N ASP A 278 56.90 22.38 33.46
CA ASP A 278 58.04 21.86 32.70
C ASP A 278 59.31 21.72 33.56
N ASP A 279 59.52 22.62 34.52
CA ASP A 279 60.69 22.64 35.38
C ASP A 279 60.55 21.86 36.69
N LEU A 280 59.43 21.19 36.96
CA LEU A 280 59.16 20.55 38.25
C LEU A 280 59.34 19.04 38.20
N ILE A 281 60.37 18.53 38.97
CA ILE A 281 60.69 17.08 39.07
C ILE A 281 60.00 16.45 40.30
N LEU A 282 58.77 16.84 40.59
CA LEU A 282 57.98 16.27 41.67
C LEU A 282 57.19 15.04 41.21
N GLN A 283 57.19 13.96 42.01
CA GLN A 283 56.47 12.72 41.70
C GLN A 283 54.96 12.96 41.54
N SER A 284 54.39 13.87 42.32
CA SER A 284 52.97 14.29 42.21
C SER A 284 52.63 14.96 40.87
N VAL A 285 53.57 15.76 40.34
CA VAL A 285 53.41 16.40 39.01
C VAL A 285 53.42 15.33 37.91
N ARG A 286 54.31 14.36 38.00
CA ARG A 286 54.42 13.26 37.06
C ARG A 286 53.13 12.40 37.06
N THR A 287 52.62 12.04 38.23
CA THR A 287 51.37 11.27 38.36
C THR A 287 50.19 11.98 37.78
N GLU A 288 50.06 13.26 37.98
CA GLU A 288 48.95 14.05 37.42
C GLU A 288 49.08 14.24 35.89
N GLN A 289 50.31 14.40 35.39
CA GLN A 289 50.59 14.39 33.95
C GLN A 289 50.19 13.08 33.30
N GLU A 290 50.57 11.91 33.91
CA GLU A 290 50.17 10.59 33.40
C GLU A 290 48.64 10.39 33.41
N ARG A 291 47.97 10.91 34.45
CA ARG A 291 46.51 10.88 34.53
C ARG A 291 45.88 11.68 33.39
N LEU A 292 46.30 12.92 33.16
CA LEU A 292 45.78 13.78 32.11
C LEU A 292 46.08 13.22 30.70
N GLN A 293 47.25 12.57 30.52
CA GLN A 293 47.59 11.91 29.29
C GLN A 293 46.69 10.67 29.04
N SER A 294 46.37 9.93 30.11
CA SER A 294 45.44 8.82 30.04
C SER A 294 44.01 9.27 29.68
N ASP A 295 43.53 10.37 30.32
CA ASP A 295 42.23 10.96 30.03
C ASP A 295 42.15 11.43 28.58
N MET A 296 43.19 12.09 28.05
CA MET A 296 43.28 12.50 26.65
C MET A 296 43.28 11.29 25.70
N SER A 297 44.04 10.26 26.04
CA SER A 297 44.10 9.03 25.24
C SER A 297 42.75 8.30 25.18
N LEU A 298 42.07 8.21 26.32
CA LEU A 298 40.73 7.64 26.42
C LEU A 298 39.74 8.45 25.59
N ALA A 299 39.73 9.81 25.70
CA ALA A 299 38.86 10.65 24.91
C ALA A 299 39.10 10.53 23.40
N TYR A 300 40.39 10.37 23.00
CA TYR A 300 40.75 10.10 21.60
C TYR A 300 40.22 8.74 21.11
N GLN A 301 40.35 7.69 21.90
CA GLN A 301 39.85 6.37 21.55
C GLN A 301 38.35 6.37 21.36
N VAL A 302 37.59 7.01 22.27
CA VAL A 302 36.13 7.14 22.15
C VAL A 302 35.75 7.93 20.89
N TYR A 303 36.41 9.07 20.65
CA TYR A 303 36.19 9.86 19.44
C TYR A 303 36.48 9.03 18.18
N SER A 304 37.60 8.34 18.10
CA SER A 304 37.98 7.51 16.96
C SER A 304 36.99 6.39 16.71
N GLN A 305 36.50 5.74 17.78
CA GLN A 305 35.49 4.69 17.66
C GLN A 305 34.17 5.22 17.09
N VAL A 306 33.68 6.37 17.59
CA VAL A 306 32.44 7.00 17.08
C VAL A 306 32.62 7.49 15.65
N ALA A 307 33.80 8.05 15.30
CA ALA A 307 34.09 8.46 13.93
C ALA A 307 34.06 7.27 12.96
N ASN A 308 34.59 6.11 13.34
CA ASN A 308 34.49 4.88 12.55
C ASN A 308 33.03 4.41 12.39
N GLN A 309 32.24 4.43 13.48
CA GLN A 309 30.81 4.11 13.41
C GLN A 309 30.04 5.05 12.47
N LEU A 310 30.36 6.35 12.49
CA LEU A 310 29.77 7.32 11.59
C LEU A 310 30.07 7.01 10.11
N GLN A 311 31.30 6.58 9.78
CA GLN A 311 31.64 6.18 8.42
C GLN A 311 30.84 4.96 7.97
N VAL A 312 30.66 3.98 8.86
CA VAL A 312 29.83 2.79 8.59
C VAL A 312 28.36 3.19 8.40
N ALA A 313 27.84 4.08 9.24
CA ALA A 313 26.44 4.55 9.10
C ALA A 313 26.21 5.31 7.79
N ARG A 314 27.17 6.14 7.36
CA ARG A 314 27.13 6.84 6.06
C ARG A 314 27.14 5.84 4.88
N ALA A 315 27.94 4.81 4.94
CA ALA A 315 27.96 3.74 3.93
C ALA A 315 26.62 3.00 3.91
N LYS A 316 26.04 2.69 5.07
CA LYS A 316 24.73 2.06 5.18
C LYS A 316 23.62 2.86 4.54
N VAL A 317 23.58 4.20 4.69
CA VAL A 317 22.59 5.05 4.01
C VAL A 317 22.68 4.91 2.48
N GLN A 318 23.85 4.65 1.92
CA GLN A 318 24.00 4.43 0.48
C GLN A 318 23.57 3.01 0.07
N GLU A 319 23.86 2.01 0.88
CA GLU A 319 23.47 0.61 0.63
C GLU A 319 21.96 0.39 0.75
N GLU A 320 21.29 1.14 1.62
CA GLU A 320 19.83 1.03 1.83
C GLU A 320 18.98 1.67 0.69
N LYS A 321 19.61 2.12 -0.40
CA LYS A 321 18.89 2.56 -1.61
C LYS A 321 18.63 1.34 -2.50
N PRO A 322 17.48 0.65 -2.36
CA PRO A 322 17.20 -0.50 -3.20
C PRO A 322 17.00 -0.06 -4.65
N VAL A 323 17.49 -0.85 -5.58
CA VAL A 323 17.17 -0.74 -7.00
C VAL A 323 16.09 -1.77 -7.29
N PHE A 324 14.91 -1.33 -7.71
CA PHE A 324 13.85 -2.22 -8.18
C PHE A 324 13.89 -2.28 -9.69
N ALA A 325 13.98 -3.47 -10.25
CA ALA A 325 13.83 -3.66 -11.68
C ALA A 325 12.39 -4.08 -12.00
N ALA A 326 11.73 -3.36 -12.90
CA ALA A 326 10.48 -3.82 -13.49
C ALA A 326 10.81 -4.96 -14.45
N VAL A 327 10.33 -6.17 -14.12
CA VAL A 327 10.68 -7.39 -14.88
C VAL A 327 9.72 -7.59 -16.05
N SER A 328 8.48 -7.21 -15.91
CA SER A 328 7.46 -7.46 -16.95
C SER A 328 6.30 -6.47 -16.86
N TYR A 329 5.82 -6.05 -18.03
CA TYR A 329 4.56 -5.33 -18.21
C TYR A 329 3.64 -6.22 -19.05
N THR A 330 2.49 -6.58 -18.51
CA THR A 330 1.46 -7.32 -19.24
C THR A 330 0.19 -6.50 -19.33
N HIS A 331 -0.39 -6.45 -20.54
CA HIS A 331 -1.68 -5.81 -20.79
C HIS A 331 -2.74 -6.88 -20.97
N LEU A 332 -3.73 -6.93 -20.10
CA LEU A 332 -4.92 -7.76 -20.23
C LEU A 332 -6.13 -6.87 -20.53
N THR A 333 -6.85 -7.20 -21.60
CA THR A 333 -8.19 -6.65 -21.87
C THR A 333 -9.21 -7.60 -21.28
N LEU A 334 -10.08 -7.11 -20.42
CA LEU A 334 -11.27 -7.82 -19.93
C LEU A 334 -12.48 -7.49 -20.81
#